data_9bdc6efabf91c0a632dd61bfdc5cff6f
#
_entry.id   9bdc6efabf91c0a632dd61bfdc5cff6f
#
_cell.length_a   1.000
_cell.length_b   1.000
_cell.length_c   1.000
_cell.angle_alpha   90.00
_cell.angle_beta   90.00
_cell.angle_gamma   90.00
#
_symmetry.space_group_name_H-M   'P 1'
#
loop_
_entity.id
_entity.type
_entity.pdbx_description
1 polymer ?
#
loop_
_entity_poly.entity_id
_entity_poly.type
_entity_poly.pdbx_seq_one_letter_code
_entity_poly.pdbx_strand_id
1 'polypeptide(L)'
;MNIMPMGNMKWMFHRGTPFHINGIFDPRNVASICGQYNSAVQVGMYDDCNIIYVFFHPYAMKMITGIPCHLFEDKNISMDDLGIPAFQLLKRMVLDAESDEKAIAYIEDFIIRQLAYRDRDSHLKQLMFVCDEINKHSFATLNQLADKACLSERQLRRIFLDNVGLSPKLMLRTRRCLRASKMIQDMTTKDFTQLTFELGFTDHSHMYKEFKQFAGMSPSEYFDHVNEIRRHHLIKGYKAYHG
;
A
#
# COMPACT_ATOMS: atom_id res chain seq x y z
N MET A 1 -5.52 -15.03 2.49
CA MET A 1 -5.75 -13.95 3.48
C MET A 1 -6.18 -12.68 2.79
N ASN A 2 -6.91 -11.78 3.49
CA ASN A 2 -7.25 -10.46 2.95
C ASN A 2 -6.17 -9.45 3.36
N ILE A 3 -5.69 -8.67 2.40
CA ILE A 3 -4.73 -7.58 2.62
C ILE A 3 -5.44 -6.26 2.40
N MET A 4 -5.38 -5.39 3.40
CA MET A 4 -5.93 -4.03 3.30
C MET A 4 -5.06 -3.16 2.39
N PRO A 5 -5.67 -2.25 1.59
CA PRO A 5 -4.91 -1.20 0.90
C PRO A 5 -4.10 -0.37 1.88
N MET A 6 -2.84 -0.13 1.56
CA MET A 6 -1.91 0.59 2.43
C MET A 6 -1.71 2.05 2.03
N GLY A 7 -2.29 2.48 0.90
CA GLY A 7 -2.11 3.83 0.39
C GLY A 7 -0.70 4.10 -0.15
N ASN A 8 0.01 3.07 -0.55
CA ASN A 8 1.31 3.14 -1.21
C ASN A 8 1.44 2.03 -2.26
N MET A 9 2.25 2.28 -3.26
CA MET A 9 2.64 1.27 -4.25
C MET A 9 3.83 0.48 -3.74
N LYS A 10 4.01 -0.72 -4.27
CA LYS A 10 5.14 -1.60 -3.91
C LYS A 10 5.62 -2.39 -5.11
N TRP A 11 6.89 -2.78 -5.07
CA TRP A 11 7.39 -3.84 -5.93
C TRP A 11 7.36 -5.16 -5.17
N MET A 12 7.17 -6.23 -5.92
CA MET A 12 7.22 -7.60 -5.42
C MET A 12 8.15 -8.40 -6.32
N PHE A 13 9.07 -9.16 -5.69
CA PHE A 13 9.92 -10.11 -6.37
C PHE A 13 9.75 -11.46 -5.70
N HIS A 14 9.19 -12.43 -6.42
CA HIS A 14 9.02 -13.80 -5.94
C HIS A 14 10.25 -14.61 -6.31
N ARG A 15 11.04 -14.98 -5.32
CA ARG A 15 12.19 -15.88 -5.46
C ARG A 15 11.83 -17.33 -5.14
N GLY A 16 10.61 -17.59 -4.69
CA GLY A 16 9.94 -18.89 -4.55
C GLY A 16 8.69 -18.94 -5.44
N THR A 17 7.73 -19.78 -5.07
CA THR A 17 6.47 -19.89 -5.81
C THR A 17 5.64 -18.62 -5.71
N PRO A 18 5.21 -18.01 -6.85
CA PRO A 18 4.32 -16.86 -6.85
C PRO A 18 2.98 -17.19 -6.19
N PHE A 19 2.37 -16.22 -5.55
CA PHE A 19 1.07 -16.38 -4.93
C PHE A 19 -0.10 -15.96 -5.84
N HIS A 20 -1.32 -16.39 -5.48
CA HIS A 20 -2.55 -15.96 -6.11
C HIS A 20 -2.97 -14.58 -5.63
N ILE A 21 -3.44 -13.74 -6.54
CA ILE A 21 -4.09 -12.47 -6.22
C ILE A 21 -5.54 -12.54 -6.72
N ASN A 22 -6.50 -12.39 -5.82
CA ASN A 22 -7.94 -12.51 -6.11
C ASN A 22 -8.30 -13.81 -6.84
N GLY A 23 -7.65 -14.91 -6.45
CA GLY A 23 -7.85 -16.22 -7.08
C GLY A 23 -7.17 -16.41 -8.43
N ILE A 24 -6.46 -15.41 -8.96
CA ILE A 24 -5.74 -15.48 -10.23
C ILE A 24 -4.28 -15.82 -9.95
N PHE A 25 -3.81 -16.91 -10.57
CA PHE A 25 -2.41 -17.28 -10.60
C PHE A 25 -1.82 -16.93 -11.97
N ASP A 26 -0.80 -16.09 -11.97
CA ASP A 26 0.00 -15.82 -13.18
C ASP A 26 1.48 -16.15 -12.88
N PRO A 27 2.02 -17.26 -13.41
CA PRO A 27 3.39 -17.68 -13.19
C PRO A 27 4.43 -16.69 -13.75
N ARG A 28 4.02 -15.78 -14.65
CA ARG A 28 4.90 -14.74 -15.20
C ARG A 28 5.09 -13.59 -14.21
N ASN A 29 4.23 -13.50 -13.20
CA ASN A 29 4.18 -12.39 -12.27
C ASN A 29 5.18 -12.56 -11.09
N VAL A 30 6.38 -13.04 -11.42
CA VAL A 30 7.47 -13.23 -10.45
C VAL A 30 8.15 -11.92 -10.04
N ALA A 31 8.01 -10.87 -10.84
CA ALA A 31 8.43 -9.51 -10.47
C ALA A 31 7.41 -8.51 -10.99
N SER A 32 6.83 -7.73 -10.11
CA SER A 32 5.70 -6.86 -10.45
C SER A 32 5.68 -5.55 -9.67
N ILE A 33 5.00 -4.57 -10.27
CA ILE A 33 4.57 -3.34 -9.61
C ILE A 33 3.12 -3.53 -9.19
N CYS A 34 2.92 -3.55 -7.89
CA CYS A 34 1.60 -3.59 -7.29
C CYS A 34 1.12 -2.16 -7.10
N GLY A 35 0.09 -1.80 -7.84
CA GLY A 35 -0.56 -0.49 -7.75
C GLY A 35 -1.36 -0.31 -6.46
N GLN A 36 -2.03 0.81 -6.38
CA GLN A 36 -2.93 1.11 -5.26
C GLN A 36 -4.28 0.45 -5.49
N TYR A 37 -4.76 -0.27 -4.47
CA TYR A 37 -6.07 -0.90 -4.50
C TYR A 37 -7.13 -0.06 -3.77
N ASN A 38 -8.34 -0.11 -4.28
CA ASN A 38 -9.51 0.59 -3.73
C ASN A 38 -10.30 -0.24 -2.71
N SER A 39 -9.95 -1.53 -2.57
CA SER A 39 -10.59 -2.49 -1.68
C SER A 39 -9.58 -3.55 -1.22
N ALA A 40 -9.99 -4.40 -0.29
CA ALA A 40 -9.20 -5.54 0.14
C ALA A 40 -8.83 -6.45 -1.04
N VAL A 41 -7.59 -6.95 -1.01
CA VAL A 41 -7.07 -7.91 -1.98
C VAL A 41 -6.93 -9.26 -1.30
N GLN A 42 -7.49 -10.29 -1.90
CA GLN A 42 -7.32 -11.65 -1.43
C GLN A 42 -6.00 -12.24 -1.95
N VAL A 43 -5.14 -12.67 -1.04
CA VAL A 43 -3.86 -13.32 -1.38
C VAL A 43 -3.84 -14.74 -0.84
N GLY A 44 -3.54 -15.69 -1.72
CA GLY A 44 -3.24 -17.08 -1.36
C GLY A 44 -1.75 -17.35 -1.51
N MET A 45 -1.10 -17.80 -0.44
CA MET A 45 0.33 -18.09 -0.41
C MET A 45 0.59 -19.60 -0.34
N TYR A 46 1.76 -20.02 -0.80
CA TYR A 46 2.28 -21.37 -0.70
C TYR A 46 3.36 -21.47 0.39
N ASP A 47 3.68 -22.67 0.84
CA ASP A 47 4.65 -22.91 1.93
C ASP A 47 6.09 -22.50 1.56
N ASP A 48 6.45 -22.53 0.28
CA ASP A 48 7.76 -22.15 -0.26
C ASP A 48 7.85 -20.68 -0.70
N CYS A 49 7.02 -19.82 -0.13
CA CYS A 49 6.95 -18.42 -0.49
C CYS A 49 8.21 -17.67 -0.03
N ASN A 50 9.02 -17.20 -0.98
CA ASN A 50 10.14 -16.28 -0.73
C ASN A 50 9.92 -15.01 -1.54
N ILE A 51 9.67 -13.87 -0.86
CA ILE A 51 9.27 -12.62 -1.50
C ILE A 51 10.07 -11.46 -0.93
N ILE A 52 10.65 -10.66 -1.83
CA ILE A 52 11.17 -9.34 -1.48
C ILE A 52 10.10 -8.31 -1.81
N TYR A 53 9.64 -7.57 -0.81
CA TYR A 53 8.77 -6.42 -0.97
C TYR A 53 9.56 -5.13 -0.85
N VAL A 54 9.33 -4.20 -1.78
CA VAL A 54 9.85 -2.84 -1.70
C VAL A 54 8.67 -1.88 -1.60
N PHE A 55 8.50 -1.29 -0.43
CA PHE A 55 7.43 -0.31 -0.19
C PHE A 55 7.93 1.10 -0.48
N PHE A 56 7.14 1.87 -1.22
CA PHE A 56 7.49 3.22 -1.61
C PHE A 56 6.64 4.26 -0.89
N HIS A 57 7.19 5.44 -0.72
CA HIS A 57 6.36 6.61 -0.42
C HIS A 57 5.31 6.79 -1.53
N PRO A 58 4.08 7.25 -1.20
CA PRO A 58 2.99 7.32 -2.18
C PRO A 58 3.35 8.04 -3.49
N TYR A 59 4.22 9.05 -3.42
CA TYR A 59 4.65 9.89 -4.54
C TYR A 59 5.91 9.39 -5.28
N ALA A 60 6.54 8.29 -4.85
CA ALA A 60 7.85 7.89 -5.38
C ALA A 60 7.77 7.11 -6.71
N MET A 61 6.68 6.37 -6.95
CA MET A 61 6.63 5.44 -8.07
C MET A 61 6.76 6.14 -9.42
N LYS A 62 6.09 7.26 -9.64
CA LYS A 62 6.22 8.04 -10.87
C LYS A 62 7.64 8.58 -11.06
N MET A 63 8.31 8.98 -9.97
CA MET A 63 9.70 9.45 -10.03
C MET A 63 10.66 8.36 -10.52
N ILE A 64 10.37 7.10 -10.22
CA ILE A 64 11.21 5.96 -10.60
C ILE A 64 10.84 5.43 -11.98
N THR A 65 9.54 5.30 -12.29
CA THR A 65 9.07 4.68 -13.53
C THR A 65 8.85 5.68 -14.66
N GLY A 66 8.52 6.94 -14.34
CA GLY A 66 8.02 7.94 -15.28
C GLY A 66 6.58 7.72 -15.73
N ILE A 67 5.95 6.65 -15.25
CA ILE A 67 4.59 6.28 -15.63
C ILE A 67 3.60 6.94 -14.65
N PRO A 68 2.52 7.58 -15.14
CA PRO A 68 1.45 8.08 -14.29
C PRO A 68 0.87 6.99 -13.41
N CYS A 69 0.84 7.23 -12.08
CA CYS A 69 0.50 6.20 -11.10
C CYS A 69 -0.95 5.69 -11.19
N HIS A 70 -1.90 6.48 -11.71
CA HIS A 70 -3.28 6.04 -11.91
C HIS A 70 -3.41 4.88 -12.92
N LEU A 71 -2.43 4.67 -13.80
CA LEU A 71 -2.42 3.53 -14.73
C LEU A 71 -2.20 2.18 -14.03
N PHE A 72 -1.71 2.21 -12.79
CA PHE A 72 -1.52 1.03 -11.93
C PHE A 72 -2.69 0.78 -10.97
N GLU A 73 -3.72 1.63 -10.95
CA GLU A 73 -4.85 1.50 -10.02
C GLU A 73 -5.52 0.13 -10.17
N ASP A 74 -5.75 -0.55 -9.04
CA ASP A 74 -6.33 -1.90 -8.93
C ASP A 74 -5.64 -2.98 -9.79
N LYS A 75 -4.34 -2.78 -10.09
CA LYS A 75 -3.57 -3.70 -10.93
C LYS A 75 -2.30 -4.16 -10.24
N ASN A 76 -1.88 -5.36 -10.63
CA ASN A 76 -0.55 -5.90 -10.41
C ASN A 76 0.09 -6.12 -11.79
N ILE A 77 1.05 -5.27 -12.17
CA ILE A 77 1.61 -5.27 -13.52
C ILE A 77 2.99 -5.90 -13.49
N SER A 78 3.20 -6.94 -14.30
CA SER A 78 4.53 -7.55 -14.45
C SER A 78 5.55 -6.52 -14.92
N MET A 79 6.77 -6.59 -14.41
CA MET A 79 7.86 -5.73 -14.88
C MET A 79 8.18 -5.96 -16.36
N ASP A 80 7.86 -7.11 -16.92
CA ASP A 80 7.99 -7.38 -18.35
C ASP A 80 7.00 -6.57 -19.20
N ASP A 81 5.78 -6.39 -18.68
CA ASP A 81 4.70 -5.71 -19.39
C ASP A 81 4.85 -4.17 -19.39
N LEU A 82 5.81 -3.63 -18.62
CA LEU A 82 6.10 -2.19 -18.63
C LEU A 82 6.73 -1.71 -19.95
N GLY A 83 7.31 -2.61 -20.73
CA GLY A 83 8.03 -2.27 -21.96
C GLY A 83 9.32 -1.47 -21.74
N ILE A 84 9.85 -1.43 -20.51
CA ILE A 84 11.05 -0.69 -20.13
C ILE A 84 12.20 -1.68 -19.90
N PRO A 85 13.22 -1.75 -20.79
CA PRO A 85 14.31 -2.74 -20.71
C PRO A 85 15.04 -2.75 -19.35
N ALA A 86 15.18 -1.59 -18.73
CA ALA A 86 15.85 -1.48 -17.43
C ALA A 86 15.13 -2.26 -16.31
N PHE A 87 13.79 -2.33 -16.31
CA PHE A 87 13.02 -3.13 -15.35
C PHE A 87 13.13 -4.63 -15.63
N GLN A 88 13.21 -5.03 -16.89
CA GLN A 88 13.44 -6.42 -17.27
C GLN A 88 14.84 -6.89 -16.83
N LEU A 89 15.85 -6.01 -16.94
CA LEU A 89 17.19 -6.28 -16.45
C LEU A 89 17.20 -6.41 -14.93
N LEU A 90 16.59 -5.45 -14.21
CA LEU A 90 16.45 -5.51 -12.74
C LEU A 90 15.79 -6.82 -12.29
N LYS A 91 14.67 -7.19 -12.92
CA LYS A 91 13.99 -8.46 -12.64
C LYS A 91 14.96 -9.63 -12.68
N ARG A 92 15.72 -9.79 -13.77
CA ARG A 92 16.68 -10.88 -13.91
C ARG A 92 17.75 -10.84 -12.80
N MET A 93 18.36 -9.68 -12.57
CA MET A 93 19.41 -9.53 -11.56
C MET A 93 18.91 -9.90 -10.16
N VAL A 94 17.68 -9.52 -9.81
CA VAL A 94 17.09 -9.81 -8.49
C VAL A 94 16.71 -11.29 -8.35
N LEU A 95 16.13 -11.88 -9.39
CA LEU A 95 15.70 -13.29 -9.33
C LEU A 95 16.90 -14.25 -9.34
N ASP A 96 17.96 -13.93 -10.09
CA ASP A 96 19.16 -14.75 -10.23
C ASP A 96 20.22 -14.44 -9.13
N ALA A 97 19.94 -13.52 -8.20
CA ALA A 97 20.88 -13.15 -7.15
C ALA A 97 21.18 -14.32 -6.21
N GLU A 98 22.46 -14.49 -5.86
CA GLU A 98 22.95 -15.57 -5.02
C GLU A 98 22.42 -15.50 -3.57
N SER A 99 22.09 -14.28 -3.10
CA SER A 99 21.53 -14.03 -1.76
C SER A 99 20.50 -12.90 -1.77
N ASP A 100 19.75 -12.78 -0.68
CA ASP A 100 18.77 -11.69 -0.52
C ASP A 100 19.46 -10.32 -0.39
N GLU A 101 20.61 -10.26 0.28
CA GLU A 101 21.41 -9.04 0.42
C GLU A 101 21.87 -8.52 -0.96
N LYS A 102 22.30 -9.42 -1.84
CA LYS A 102 22.71 -9.08 -3.20
C LYS A 102 21.53 -8.63 -4.05
N ALA A 103 20.38 -9.29 -3.90
CA ALA A 103 19.13 -8.89 -4.55
C ALA A 103 18.71 -7.48 -4.12
N ILE A 104 18.76 -7.18 -2.82
CA ILE A 104 18.44 -5.86 -2.26
C ILE A 104 19.41 -4.80 -2.80
N ALA A 105 20.70 -5.09 -2.83
CA ALA A 105 21.70 -4.16 -3.37
C ALA A 105 21.44 -3.80 -4.84
N TYR A 106 21.01 -4.74 -5.68
CA TYR A 106 20.60 -4.46 -7.06
C TYR A 106 19.38 -3.56 -7.14
N ILE A 107 18.39 -3.76 -6.26
CA ILE A 107 17.20 -2.92 -6.19
C ILE A 107 17.57 -1.49 -5.79
N GLU A 108 18.41 -1.33 -4.76
CA GLU A 108 18.84 -0.03 -4.26
C GLU A 108 19.63 0.75 -5.33
N ASP A 109 20.62 0.12 -5.97
CA ASP A 109 21.40 0.74 -7.06
C ASP A 109 20.50 1.18 -8.21
N PHE A 110 19.54 0.33 -8.60
CA PHE A 110 18.57 0.67 -9.63
C PHE A 110 17.74 1.90 -9.25
N ILE A 111 17.18 1.95 -8.04
CA ILE A 111 16.38 3.09 -7.58
C ILE A 111 17.22 4.38 -7.59
N ILE A 112 18.44 4.33 -7.06
CA ILE A 112 19.36 5.50 -7.03
C ILE A 112 19.61 6.01 -8.43
N ARG A 113 19.89 5.13 -9.40
CA ARG A 113 20.11 5.51 -10.80
C ARG A 113 18.85 6.12 -11.40
N GLN A 114 17.66 5.54 -11.21
CA GLN A 114 16.44 6.10 -11.75
C GLN A 114 16.15 7.51 -11.21
N LEU A 115 16.39 7.72 -9.91
CA LEU A 115 16.19 9.03 -9.27
C LEU A 115 17.22 10.08 -9.74
N ALA A 116 18.44 9.67 -10.12
CA ALA A 116 19.46 10.57 -10.64
C ALA A 116 19.17 11.05 -12.07
N TYR A 117 18.50 10.24 -12.88
CA TYR A 117 18.21 10.54 -14.28
C TYR A 117 16.93 11.34 -14.53
N ARG A 118 16.05 11.45 -13.54
CA ARG A 118 14.75 12.08 -13.76
C ARG A 118 14.67 13.46 -13.12
N ASP A 119 14.07 14.37 -13.85
CA ASP A 119 13.71 15.67 -13.31
C ASP A 119 12.69 15.50 -12.17
N ARG A 120 12.91 16.26 -11.11
CA ARG A 120 11.96 16.29 -9.99
C ARG A 120 10.67 16.96 -10.43
N ASP A 121 9.54 16.31 -10.11
CA ASP A 121 8.23 16.93 -10.31
C ASP A 121 8.19 18.27 -9.56
N SER A 122 7.76 19.33 -10.26
CA SER A 122 7.65 20.69 -9.68
C SER A 122 6.72 20.74 -8.46
N HIS A 123 5.83 19.76 -8.31
CA HIS A 123 4.88 19.65 -7.21
C HIS A 123 5.31 18.66 -6.12
N LEU A 124 6.55 18.15 -6.18
CA LEU A 124 7.01 17.13 -5.20
C LEU A 124 6.88 17.61 -3.76
N LYS A 125 7.23 18.87 -3.47
CA LYS A 125 7.11 19.42 -2.10
C LYS A 125 5.67 19.47 -1.62
N GLN A 126 4.73 19.88 -2.49
CA GLN A 126 3.30 19.89 -2.19
C GLN A 126 2.77 18.47 -1.98
N LEU A 127 3.19 17.50 -2.80
CA LEU A 127 2.80 16.09 -2.67
C LEU A 127 3.30 15.49 -1.35
N MET A 128 4.57 15.71 -1.01
CA MET A 128 5.14 15.27 0.27
C MET A 128 4.35 15.85 1.44
N PHE A 129 4.11 17.17 1.43
CA PHE A 129 3.35 17.85 2.45
C PHE A 129 1.92 17.29 2.59
N VAL A 130 1.19 17.14 1.48
CA VAL A 130 -0.19 16.61 1.50
C VAL A 130 -0.23 15.17 1.99
N CYS A 131 0.69 14.32 1.57
CA CYS A 131 0.78 12.93 2.05
C CYS A 131 1.05 12.89 3.57
N ASP A 132 1.91 13.75 4.06
CA ASP A 132 2.22 13.88 5.48
C ASP A 132 1.02 14.37 6.30
N GLU A 133 0.30 15.38 5.80
CA GLU A 133 -0.94 15.88 6.44
C GLU A 133 -2.02 14.78 6.49
N ILE A 134 -2.21 14.01 5.42
CA ILE A 134 -3.12 12.88 5.41
C ILE A 134 -2.70 11.80 6.42
N ASN A 135 -1.40 11.56 6.57
CA ASN A 135 -0.89 10.61 7.56
C ASN A 135 -1.12 11.09 9.00
N LYS A 136 -1.01 12.39 9.26
CA LYS A 136 -1.24 12.98 10.60
C LYS A 136 -2.74 13.15 10.89
N HIS A 137 -3.50 13.60 9.92
CA HIS A 137 -4.89 14.05 10.04
C HIS A 137 -5.79 13.38 9.02
N SER A 138 -6.11 12.06 9.20
CA SER A 138 -6.94 11.30 8.28
C SER A 138 -8.41 11.77 8.16
N PHE A 139 -8.82 12.77 8.93
CA PHE A 139 -10.13 13.43 8.89
C PHE A 139 -10.09 14.83 8.26
N ALA A 140 -8.95 15.28 7.72
CA ALA A 140 -8.87 16.53 7.00
C ALA A 140 -9.79 16.54 5.76
N THR A 141 -10.32 17.70 5.42
CA THR A 141 -11.09 17.86 4.19
C THR A 141 -10.16 18.13 2.99
N LEU A 142 -10.66 17.84 1.78
CA LEU A 142 -9.89 18.12 0.58
C LEU A 142 -9.56 19.62 0.44
N ASN A 143 -10.52 20.47 0.79
CA ASN A 143 -10.33 21.92 0.77
C ASN A 143 -9.18 22.35 1.69
N GLN A 144 -9.18 21.88 2.95
CA GLN A 144 -8.11 22.16 3.91
C GLN A 144 -6.74 21.73 3.40
N LEU A 145 -6.65 20.56 2.76
CA LEU A 145 -5.38 20.06 2.18
C LEU A 145 -4.93 20.92 1.00
N ALA A 146 -5.85 21.33 0.14
CA ALA A 146 -5.56 22.17 -1.02
C ALA A 146 -5.08 23.56 -0.59
N ASP A 147 -5.81 24.21 0.33
CA ASP A 147 -5.47 25.52 0.87
C ASP A 147 -4.07 25.53 1.51
N LYS A 148 -3.79 24.55 2.38
CA LYS A 148 -2.47 24.40 3.03
C LYS A 148 -1.34 24.13 2.04
N ALA A 149 -1.62 23.46 0.93
CA ALA A 149 -0.64 23.20 -0.13
C ALA A 149 -0.51 24.33 -1.15
N CYS A 150 -1.27 25.43 -0.97
CA CYS A 150 -1.36 26.55 -1.95
C CYS A 150 -1.78 26.08 -3.36
N LEU A 151 -2.74 25.16 -3.44
CA LEU A 151 -3.28 24.61 -4.67
C LEU A 151 -4.80 24.75 -4.68
N SER A 152 -5.40 24.82 -5.89
CA SER A 152 -6.83 24.59 -6.01
C SER A 152 -7.13 23.09 -5.83
N GLU A 153 -8.34 22.75 -5.38
CA GLU A 153 -8.76 21.33 -5.27
C GLU A 153 -8.58 20.57 -6.59
N ARG A 154 -8.88 21.22 -7.72
CA ARG A 154 -8.73 20.63 -9.06
C ARG A 154 -7.27 20.31 -9.37
N GLN A 155 -6.35 21.22 -9.05
CA GLN A 155 -4.92 20.98 -9.22
C GLN A 155 -4.45 19.85 -8.30
N LEU A 156 -4.82 19.89 -7.01
CA LEU A 156 -4.46 18.85 -6.06
C LEU A 156 -4.94 17.47 -6.52
N ARG A 157 -6.19 17.34 -6.96
CA ARG A 157 -6.72 16.06 -7.48
C ARG A 157 -5.91 15.57 -8.68
N ARG A 158 -5.58 16.43 -9.63
CA ARG A 158 -4.84 16.08 -10.84
C ARG A 158 -3.44 15.59 -10.52
N ILE A 159 -2.65 16.38 -9.77
CA ILE A 159 -1.27 16.01 -9.44
C ILE A 159 -1.20 14.78 -8.54
N PHE A 160 -2.17 14.64 -7.64
CA PHE A 160 -2.25 13.52 -6.74
C PHE A 160 -2.56 12.22 -7.49
N LEU A 161 -3.54 12.25 -8.40
CA LEU A 161 -3.89 11.10 -9.22
C LEU A 161 -2.72 10.66 -10.12
N ASP A 162 -2.00 11.62 -10.68
CA ASP A 162 -0.86 11.38 -11.57
C ASP A 162 0.37 10.82 -10.83
N ASN A 163 0.64 11.30 -9.62
CA ASN A 163 1.85 10.94 -8.88
C ASN A 163 1.64 9.87 -7.81
N VAL A 164 0.43 9.77 -7.25
CA VAL A 164 0.10 8.82 -6.17
C VAL A 164 -0.77 7.67 -6.66
N GLY A 165 -1.56 7.88 -7.72
CA GLY A 165 -2.45 6.88 -8.30
C GLY A 165 -3.83 6.79 -7.64
N LEU A 166 -4.07 7.54 -6.56
CA LEU A 166 -5.36 7.65 -5.89
C LEU A 166 -5.82 9.10 -5.83
N SER A 167 -7.12 9.32 -5.63
CA SER A 167 -7.58 10.66 -5.24
C SER A 167 -7.19 10.95 -3.78
N PRO A 168 -6.96 12.23 -3.39
CA PRO A 168 -6.69 12.59 -1.99
C PRO A 168 -7.79 12.10 -1.04
N LYS A 169 -9.05 12.16 -1.49
CA LYS A 169 -10.21 11.68 -0.72
C LYS A 169 -10.12 10.17 -0.45
N LEU A 170 -9.75 9.39 -1.45
CA LEU A 170 -9.62 7.93 -1.30
C LEU A 170 -8.46 7.60 -0.37
N MET A 171 -7.34 8.30 -0.49
CA MET A 171 -6.21 8.10 0.42
C MET A 171 -6.56 8.45 1.88
N LEU A 172 -7.32 9.53 2.13
CA LEU A 172 -7.84 9.85 3.47
C LEU A 172 -8.68 8.70 4.03
N ARG A 173 -9.60 8.14 3.22
CA ARG A 173 -10.43 6.99 3.61
C ARG A 173 -9.56 5.75 3.92
N THR A 174 -8.61 5.44 3.06
CA THR A 174 -7.67 4.33 3.26
C THR A 174 -6.90 4.49 4.57
N ARG A 175 -6.34 5.68 4.84
CA ARG A 175 -5.59 5.95 6.07
C ARG A 175 -6.46 5.90 7.31
N ARG A 176 -7.72 6.35 7.23
CA ARG A 176 -8.70 6.23 8.31
C ARG A 176 -8.96 4.76 8.66
N CYS A 177 -9.22 3.93 7.65
CA CYS A 177 -9.44 2.49 7.86
C CYS A 177 -8.20 1.77 8.40
N LEU A 178 -6.98 2.13 7.95
CA LEU A 178 -5.75 1.59 8.51
C LEU A 178 -5.54 1.98 9.98
N ARG A 179 -5.92 3.21 10.38
CA ARG A 179 -5.92 3.58 11.80
C ARG A 179 -6.96 2.81 12.59
N ALA A 180 -8.17 2.65 12.03
CA ALA A 180 -9.20 1.81 12.66
C ALA A 180 -8.69 0.39 12.90
N SER A 181 -8.04 -0.23 11.92
CA SER A 181 -7.50 -1.58 12.08
C SER A 181 -6.46 -1.69 13.17
N LYS A 182 -5.56 -0.69 13.29
CA LYS A 182 -4.58 -0.64 14.39
C LYS A 182 -5.27 -0.50 15.75
N MET A 183 -6.21 0.44 15.88
CA MET A 183 -6.95 0.61 17.13
C MET A 183 -7.72 -0.64 17.52
N ILE A 184 -8.39 -1.32 16.57
CA ILE A 184 -9.10 -2.59 16.83
C ILE A 184 -8.12 -3.67 17.31
N GLN A 185 -6.88 -3.71 16.81
CA GLN A 185 -5.87 -4.65 17.31
C GLN A 185 -5.58 -4.45 18.80
N ASP A 186 -5.66 -3.25 19.33
CA ASP A 186 -5.38 -2.95 20.74
C ASP A 186 -6.61 -3.04 21.65
N MET A 187 -7.82 -3.24 21.07
CA MET A 187 -9.07 -3.35 21.84
C MET A 187 -9.18 -4.68 22.56
N THR A 188 -9.86 -4.65 23.71
CA THR A 188 -10.22 -5.82 24.51
C THR A 188 -11.70 -6.19 24.41
N THR A 189 -12.54 -5.28 23.92
CA THR A 189 -13.99 -5.43 23.76
C THR A 189 -14.44 -4.97 22.38
N LYS A 190 -15.62 -5.40 21.93
CA LYS A 190 -16.22 -4.99 20.65
C LYS A 190 -17.02 -3.67 20.75
N ASP A 191 -16.60 -2.75 21.58
CA ASP A 191 -17.22 -1.41 21.63
C ASP A 191 -16.48 -0.45 20.71
N PHE A 192 -17.02 -0.27 19.51
CA PHE A 192 -16.42 0.60 18.48
C PHE A 192 -16.93 2.07 18.57
N THR A 193 -17.63 2.44 19.64
CA THR A 193 -18.24 3.78 19.77
C THR A 193 -17.18 4.87 19.75
N GLN A 194 -16.19 4.76 20.64
CA GLN A 194 -15.09 5.74 20.72
C GLN A 194 -14.31 5.82 19.40
N LEU A 195 -13.96 4.67 18.83
CA LEU A 195 -13.23 4.56 17.56
C LEU A 195 -13.97 5.26 16.41
N THR A 196 -15.29 5.12 16.34
CA THR A 196 -16.11 5.80 15.32
C THR A 196 -15.95 7.31 15.36
N PHE A 197 -16.02 7.90 16.55
CA PHE A 197 -15.92 9.36 16.71
C PHE A 197 -14.48 9.86 16.59
N GLU A 198 -13.49 9.19 17.18
CA GLU A 198 -12.08 9.60 17.11
C GLU A 198 -11.53 9.62 15.68
N LEU A 199 -12.03 8.73 14.83
CA LEU A 199 -11.61 8.67 13.42
C LEU A 199 -12.47 9.53 12.48
N GLY A 200 -13.44 10.27 13.02
CA GLY A 200 -14.27 11.20 12.24
C GLY A 200 -15.23 10.49 11.27
N PHE A 201 -15.72 9.31 11.63
CA PHE A 201 -16.85 8.72 10.94
C PHE A 201 -18.15 9.38 11.41
N THR A 202 -19.10 9.52 10.50
CA THR A 202 -20.41 10.13 10.80
C THR A 202 -21.19 9.32 11.83
N ASP A 203 -21.17 7.99 11.68
CA ASP A 203 -21.87 7.03 12.52
C ASP A 203 -21.26 5.63 12.37
N HIS A 204 -21.73 4.67 13.17
CA HIS A 204 -21.30 3.28 13.11
C HIS A 204 -21.52 2.62 11.75
N SER A 205 -22.66 2.89 11.09
CA SER A 205 -22.98 2.30 9.80
C SER A 205 -22.01 2.74 8.72
N HIS A 206 -21.62 4.01 8.74
CA HIS A 206 -20.60 4.57 7.85
C HIS A 206 -19.23 3.89 8.11
N MET A 207 -18.82 3.80 9.37
CA MET A 207 -17.57 3.11 9.73
C MET A 207 -17.57 1.66 9.25
N TYR A 208 -18.63 0.91 9.52
CA TYR A 208 -18.77 -0.50 9.13
C TYR A 208 -18.68 -0.69 7.62
N LYS A 209 -19.35 0.14 6.83
CA LYS A 209 -19.30 0.09 5.35
C LYS A 209 -17.91 0.37 4.82
N GLU A 210 -17.26 1.46 5.28
CA GLU A 210 -15.91 1.79 4.85
C GLU A 210 -14.91 0.72 5.26
N PHE A 211 -14.95 0.28 6.52
CA PHE A 211 -14.03 -0.74 7.01
C PHE A 211 -14.19 -2.05 6.24
N LYS A 212 -15.43 -2.51 6.00
CA LYS A 212 -15.68 -3.72 5.22
C LYS A 212 -15.16 -3.61 3.78
N GLN A 213 -15.30 -2.44 3.15
CA GLN A 213 -14.74 -2.21 1.81
C GLN A 213 -13.22 -2.39 1.79
N PHE A 214 -12.50 -1.80 2.76
CA PHE A 214 -11.04 -1.80 2.78
C PHE A 214 -10.43 -3.04 3.44
N ALA A 215 -11.09 -3.66 4.41
CA ALA A 215 -10.60 -4.85 5.11
C ALA A 215 -11.14 -6.17 4.53
N GLY A 216 -12.18 -6.11 3.68
CA GLY A 216 -12.89 -7.30 3.19
C GLY A 216 -13.76 -7.99 4.23
N MET A 217 -13.83 -7.47 5.46
CA MET A 217 -14.62 -7.98 6.58
C MET A 217 -15.06 -6.83 7.49
N SER A 218 -16.08 -7.04 8.30
CA SER A 218 -16.55 -6.04 9.25
C SER A 218 -15.56 -5.81 10.40
N PRO A 219 -15.65 -4.69 11.14
CA PRO A 219 -14.82 -4.45 12.32
C PRO A 219 -14.93 -5.57 13.37
N SER A 220 -16.12 -6.14 13.55
CA SER A 220 -16.35 -7.24 14.49
C SER A 220 -15.65 -8.54 14.04
N GLU A 221 -15.76 -8.89 12.76
CA GLU A 221 -15.06 -10.04 12.18
C GLU A 221 -13.55 -9.85 12.25
N TYR A 222 -13.06 -8.63 12.00
CA TYR A 222 -11.63 -8.31 12.09
C TYR A 222 -11.11 -8.43 13.53
N PHE A 223 -11.85 -7.95 14.52
CA PHE A 223 -11.53 -8.12 15.94
C PHE A 223 -11.42 -9.60 16.33
N ASP A 224 -12.39 -10.43 15.92
CA ASP A 224 -12.37 -11.87 16.20
C ASP A 224 -11.15 -12.53 15.55
N HIS A 225 -10.89 -12.22 14.29
CA HIS A 225 -9.74 -12.75 13.54
C HIS A 225 -8.40 -12.40 14.18
N VAL A 226 -8.22 -11.15 14.62
CA VAL A 226 -7.00 -10.73 15.32
C VAL A 226 -6.84 -11.48 16.65
N ASN A 227 -7.90 -11.66 17.41
CA ASN A 227 -7.85 -12.38 18.67
C ASN A 227 -7.60 -13.89 18.48
N GLU A 228 -8.07 -14.47 17.40
CA GLU A 228 -7.77 -15.86 17.02
C GLU A 228 -6.29 -16.04 16.71
N ILE A 229 -5.70 -15.16 15.89
CA ILE A 229 -4.27 -15.16 15.59
C ILE A 229 -3.44 -15.02 16.87
N ARG A 230 -3.81 -14.11 17.77
CA ARG A 230 -3.11 -13.93 19.05
C ARG A 230 -3.13 -15.20 19.90
N ARG A 231 -4.28 -15.87 20.01
CA ARG A 231 -4.39 -17.14 20.74
C ARG A 231 -3.48 -18.22 20.14
N HIS A 232 -3.43 -18.32 18.80
CA HIS A 232 -2.59 -19.29 18.11
C HIS A 232 -1.08 -19.01 18.31
N HIS A 233 -0.67 -17.73 18.31
CA HIS A 233 0.72 -17.35 18.57
C HIS A 233 1.12 -17.61 20.03
N LEU A 234 0.25 -17.36 20.99
CA LEU A 234 0.50 -17.69 22.41
C LEU A 234 0.66 -19.20 22.63
N ILE A 235 -0.14 -20.02 21.94
CA ILE A 235 -0.09 -21.50 22.05
C ILE A 235 1.20 -22.03 21.40
N LYS A 236 1.69 -21.44 20.32
CA LYS A 236 2.90 -21.89 19.57
C LYS A 236 4.22 -21.28 20.05
N GLY A 237 4.23 -20.41 21.07
CA GLY A 237 5.45 -19.81 21.63
C GLY A 237 6.22 -18.89 20.69
N TYR A 238 5.59 -18.35 19.66
CA TYR A 238 6.22 -17.42 18.74
C TYR A 238 6.43 -16.04 19.41
N LYS A 239 7.68 -15.69 19.67
CA LYS A 239 8.05 -14.31 20.02
C LYS A 239 7.86 -13.44 18.79
N ALA A 240 6.92 -12.48 18.85
CA ALA A 240 6.82 -11.45 17.83
C ALA A 240 8.09 -10.58 17.89
N TYR A 241 8.86 -10.56 16.83
CA TYR A 241 9.92 -9.57 16.65
C TYR A 241 9.24 -8.27 16.20
N HIS A 242 9.17 -7.30 17.12
CA HIS A 242 8.88 -5.91 16.79
C HIS A 242 10.21 -5.26 16.42
N GLY A 243 10.46 -5.03 15.13
CA GLY A 243 11.46 -4.13 14.60
C GLY A 243 10.80 -2.84 14.17
#